data_ce994dfbd077ec408d66f11220a28ac1
#
_entry.id   ce994dfbd077ec408d66f11220a28ac1
#
_cell.length_a   1.000
_cell.length_b   1.000
_cell.length_c   1.000
_cell.angle_alpha   90.00
_cell.angle_beta   90.00
_cell.angle_gamma   90.00
#
_symmetry.space_group_name_H-M   'P 1'
#
loop_
_entity.id
_entity.type
_entity.pdbx_description
1 polymer ?
#
loop_
_entity_poly.entity_id
_entity_poly.type
_entity_poly.pdbx_seq_one_letter_code
_entity_poly.pdbx_strand_id
1 'polypeptide(L)'
;MKKIILSLVAVCFMSACATDPYTGESKVAKTAWGTGIGAVAGAGIGALIGGEKGALIGAGIGGATGAATGGYMDIQASKLRQTLTGTGVQVARDGDNIRLIMPNSITFNTNESTIKTSANSVLDSVALVAKEYDKTRLQVVGYTDSTGNDKINQPLSERRAAAVANYLALRGVQGSRISSYGAGAANPIASNATTEGKAQNRRVEITLINAQ
;
A
#
# COMPACT_ATOMS: atom_id res chain seq x y z
N MET A 1 4.64 -51.74 -35.44
CA MET A 1 5.27 -51.48 -34.14
C MET A 1 5.46 -49.97 -34.03
N LYS A 2 4.48 -49.30 -33.47
CA LYS A 2 4.50 -47.83 -33.28
C LYS A 2 5.10 -47.53 -31.90
N LYS A 3 6.27 -46.89 -31.89
CA LYS A 3 6.93 -46.44 -30.66
C LYS A 3 6.21 -45.19 -30.16
N ILE A 4 5.54 -45.30 -29.02
CA ILE A 4 4.95 -44.17 -28.29
C ILE A 4 6.11 -43.50 -27.53
N ILE A 5 6.50 -42.29 -27.96
CA ILE A 5 7.44 -41.43 -27.25
C ILE A 5 6.61 -40.68 -26.20
N LEU A 6 6.75 -41.11 -24.96
CA LEU A 6 6.16 -40.41 -23.81
C LEU A 6 7.10 -39.22 -23.45
N SER A 7 6.78 -38.05 -23.98
CA SER A 7 7.48 -36.80 -23.61
C SER A 7 7.05 -36.38 -22.20
N LEU A 8 7.95 -36.60 -21.24
CA LEU A 8 7.84 -36.09 -19.88
C LEU A 8 8.05 -34.58 -19.90
N VAL A 9 6.98 -33.81 -19.88
CA VAL A 9 7.05 -32.35 -19.70
C VAL A 9 7.38 -32.07 -18.23
N ALA A 10 8.65 -31.84 -17.95
CA ALA A 10 9.08 -31.33 -16.66
C ALA A 10 8.62 -29.87 -16.55
N VAL A 11 7.52 -29.64 -15.83
CA VAL A 11 7.07 -28.29 -15.44
C VAL A 11 8.02 -27.79 -14.37
N CYS A 12 9.01 -26.98 -14.78
CA CYS A 12 9.81 -26.19 -13.85
C CYS A 12 8.90 -25.16 -13.18
N PHE A 13 8.47 -25.44 -11.95
CA PHE A 13 7.89 -24.43 -11.08
C PHE A 13 9.01 -23.44 -10.67
N MET A 14 9.18 -22.38 -11.44
CA MET A 14 9.91 -21.21 -10.95
C MET A 14 9.01 -20.53 -9.92
N SER A 15 9.24 -20.84 -8.65
CA SER A 15 8.69 -20.05 -7.54
C SER A 15 9.31 -18.66 -7.62
N ALA A 16 8.56 -17.70 -8.15
CA ALA A 16 8.93 -16.28 -8.09
C ALA A 16 8.82 -15.81 -6.63
N CYS A 17 9.90 -15.94 -5.88
CA CYS A 17 10.07 -15.29 -4.59
C CYS A 17 10.36 -13.81 -4.88
N ALA A 18 9.37 -12.96 -4.73
CA ALA A 18 9.60 -11.53 -4.67
C ALA A 18 10.06 -11.16 -3.26
N THR A 19 11.28 -10.68 -3.14
CA THR A 19 11.81 -10.13 -1.88
C THR A 19 11.28 -8.71 -1.73
N ASP A 20 10.64 -8.40 -0.60
CA ASP A 20 10.21 -7.04 -0.30
C ASP A 20 11.44 -6.15 -0.10
N PRO A 21 11.65 -5.11 -0.92
CA PRO A 21 12.83 -4.27 -0.84
C PRO A 21 12.94 -3.45 0.46
N TYR A 22 11.88 -3.41 1.26
CA TYR A 22 11.84 -2.65 2.51
C TYR A 22 11.97 -3.50 3.78
N THR A 23 11.51 -4.75 3.74
CA THR A 23 11.55 -5.64 4.91
C THR A 23 12.56 -6.77 4.77
N GLY A 24 13.09 -7.01 3.57
CA GLY A 24 13.99 -8.13 3.30
C GLY A 24 13.34 -9.51 3.42
N GLU A 25 12.05 -9.58 3.74
CA GLU A 25 11.32 -10.83 3.85
C GLU A 25 10.87 -11.33 2.47
N SER A 26 11.17 -12.57 2.19
CA SER A 26 10.66 -13.29 1.03
C SER A 26 9.22 -13.74 1.31
N LYS A 27 8.24 -12.99 0.82
CA LYS A 27 6.83 -13.38 0.88
C LYS A 27 6.34 -13.76 -0.51
N VAL A 28 5.76 -14.95 -0.63
CA VAL A 28 5.00 -15.29 -1.84
C VAL A 28 3.73 -14.47 -1.80
N ALA A 29 3.58 -13.52 -2.73
CA ALA A 29 2.39 -12.71 -2.82
C ALA A 29 1.17 -13.62 -2.97
N LYS A 30 0.16 -13.48 -2.10
CA LYS A 30 -1.11 -14.24 -2.18
C LYS A 30 -1.73 -14.15 -3.58
N THR A 31 -1.53 -13.02 -4.25
CA THR A 31 -1.91 -12.75 -5.63
C THR A 31 -1.20 -13.67 -6.64
N ALA A 32 0.07 -14.05 -6.41
CA ALA A 32 0.82 -14.89 -7.35
C ALA A 32 0.19 -16.27 -7.49
N TRP A 33 -0.34 -16.84 -6.42
CA TRP A 33 -1.06 -18.11 -6.47
C TRP A 33 -2.38 -18.01 -7.20
N GLY A 34 -3.21 -17.01 -6.87
CA GLY A 34 -4.51 -16.81 -7.52
C GLY A 34 -4.36 -16.48 -9.01
N THR A 35 -3.47 -15.54 -9.33
CA THR A 35 -3.22 -15.13 -10.72
C THR A 35 -2.59 -16.24 -11.55
N GLY A 36 -1.64 -17.00 -10.98
CA GLY A 36 -0.99 -18.11 -11.67
C GLY A 36 -1.98 -19.22 -12.03
N ILE A 37 -2.76 -19.70 -11.07
CA ILE A 37 -3.75 -20.77 -11.29
C ILE A 37 -4.89 -20.29 -12.20
N GLY A 38 -5.42 -19.08 -11.98
CA GLY A 38 -6.49 -18.53 -12.80
C GLY A 38 -6.05 -18.26 -14.24
N ALA A 39 -4.83 -17.75 -14.47
CA ALA A 39 -4.29 -17.50 -15.79
C ALA A 39 -4.08 -18.80 -16.57
N VAL A 40 -3.53 -19.83 -15.94
CA VAL A 40 -3.33 -21.14 -16.60
C VAL A 40 -4.66 -21.81 -16.92
N ALA A 41 -5.62 -21.82 -16.01
CA ALA A 41 -6.94 -22.37 -16.26
C ALA A 41 -7.70 -21.57 -17.33
N GLY A 42 -7.68 -20.23 -17.25
CA GLY A 42 -8.31 -19.35 -18.23
C GLY A 42 -7.70 -19.46 -19.62
N ALA A 43 -6.36 -19.52 -19.72
CA ALA A 43 -5.66 -19.73 -20.99
C ALA A 43 -6.00 -21.09 -21.61
N GLY A 44 -6.07 -22.16 -20.80
CA GLY A 44 -6.45 -23.48 -21.29
C GLY A 44 -7.84 -23.53 -21.87
N ILE A 45 -8.83 -22.98 -21.18
CA ILE A 45 -10.22 -22.92 -21.68
C ILE A 45 -10.32 -21.96 -22.86
N GLY A 46 -9.68 -20.79 -22.82
CA GLY A 46 -9.68 -19.83 -23.90
C GLY A 46 -9.04 -20.37 -25.19
N ALA A 47 -7.96 -21.16 -25.09
CA ALA A 47 -7.31 -21.79 -26.23
C ALA A 47 -8.22 -22.83 -26.91
N LEU A 48 -9.01 -23.58 -26.12
CA LEU A 48 -9.96 -24.57 -26.65
C LEU A 48 -11.10 -23.93 -27.45
N ILE A 49 -11.50 -22.70 -27.11
CA ILE A 49 -12.66 -22.03 -27.74
C ILE A 49 -12.22 -21.05 -28.83
N GLY A 50 -11.11 -20.34 -28.67
CA GLY A 50 -10.68 -19.25 -29.55
C GLY A 50 -9.23 -19.30 -30.03
N GLY A 51 -8.55 -20.43 -29.90
CA GLY A 51 -7.15 -20.61 -30.32
C GLY A 51 -6.19 -19.66 -29.54
N GLU A 52 -5.13 -19.20 -30.20
CA GLU A 52 -4.09 -18.37 -29.57
C GLU A 52 -4.63 -17.04 -29.00
N LYS A 53 -5.54 -16.40 -29.71
CA LYS A 53 -6.20 -15.16 -29.24
C LYS A 53 -7.14 -15.41 -28.06
N GLY A 54 -7.85 -16.54 -28.05
CA GLY A 54 -8.68 -16.96 -26.94
C GLY A 54 -7.86 -17.32 -25.69
N ALA A 55 -6.67 -17.88 -25.84
CA ALA A 55 -5.75 -18.15 -24.75
C ALA A 55 -5.29 -16.87 -24.05
N LEU A 56 -4.94 -15.83 -24.80
CA LEU A 56 -4.52 -14.53 -24.26
C LEU A 56 -5.65 -13.83 -23.51
N ILE A 57 -6.87 -13.84 -24.08
CA ILE A 57 -8.06 -13.25 -23.43
C ILE A 57 -8.42 -14.07 -22.18
N GLY A 58 -8.41 -15.40 -22.27
CA GLY A 58 -8.70 -16.29 -21.16
C GLY A 58 -7.69 -16.16 -20.01
N ALA A 59 -6.40 -15.99 -20.31
CA ALA A 59 -5.36 -15.73 -19.31
C ALA A 59 -5.59 -14.37 -18.61
N GLY A 60 -6.00 -13.34 -19.34
CA GLY A 60 -6.30 -12.02 -18.79
C GLY A 60 -7.51 -12.06 -17.85
N ILE A 61 -8.60 -12.72 -18.28
CA ILE A 61 -9.81 -12.84 -17.46
C ILE A 61 -9.59 -13.80 -16.28
N GLY A 62 -8.95 -14.93 -16.49
CA GLY A 62 -8.67 -15.92 -15.44
C GLY A 62 -7.67 -15.39 -14.40
N GLY A 63 -6.68 -14.62 -14.83
CA GLY A 63 -5.76 -13.92 -13.94
C GLY A 63 -6.45 -12.85 -13.09
N ALA A 64 -7.39 -12.10 -13.67
CA ALA A 64 -8.15 -11.08 -12.95
C ALA A 64 -9.14 -11.65 -11.93
N THR A 65 -9.78 -12.79 -12.25
CA THR A 65 -10.77 -13.42 -11.34
C THR A 65 -10.14 -14.17 -10.18
N GLY A 66 -8.92 -14.75 -10.35
CA GLY A 66 -8.15 -15.38 -9.26
C GLY A 66 -7.55 -14.38 -8.26
N ALA A 67 -7.53 -13.08 -8.61
CA ALA A 67 -6.96 -11.99 -7.82
C ALA A 67 -8.00 -11.22 -6.98
N ALA A 68 -9.23 -11.72 -6.83
CA ALA A 68 -10.40 -10.92 -6.49
C ALA A 68 -10.39 -10.21 -5.12
N THR A 69 -9.55 -10.56 -4.16
CA THR A 69 -9.45 -9.85 -2.87
C THR A 69 -8.04 -9.46 -2.46
N GLY A 70 -7.03 -10.31 -2.71
CA GLY A 70 -5.62 -9.98 -2.46
C GLY A 70 -5.04 -9.05 -3.52
N GLY A 71 -5.42 -9.23 -4.79
CA GLY A 71 -4.85 -8.51 -5.93
C GLY A 71 -5.10 -7.00 -5.93
N TYR A 72 -6.29 -6.57 -5.52
CA TYR A 72 -6.63 -5.15 -5.48
C TYR A 72 -5.68 -4.35 -4.58
N MET A 73 -5.48 -4.84 -3.35
CA MET A 73 -4.59 -4.19 -2.40
C MET A 73 -3.12 -4.33 -2.79
N ASP A 74 -2.72 -5.44 -3.43
CA ASP A 74 -1.34 -5.63 -3.89
C ASP A 74 -1.00 -4.70 -5.06
N ILE A 75 -1.93 -4.52 -6.01
CA ILE A 75 -1.78 -3.57 -7.11
C ILE A 75 -1.71 -2.14 -6.55
N GLN A 76 -2.60 -1.79 -5.63
CA GLN A 76 -2.59 -0.48 -4.98
C GLN A 76 -1.29 -0.23 -4.21
N ALA A 77 -0.81 -1.21 -3.44
CA ALA A 77 0.46 -1.11 -2.72
C ALA A 77 1.65 -0.94 -3.68
N SER A 78 1.68 -1.69 -4.77
CA SER A 78 2.72 -1.59 -5.80
C SER A 78 2.72 -0.22 -6.46
N LYS A 79 1.55 0.30 -6.81
CA LYS A 79 1.39 1.65 -7.38
C LYS A 79 1.89 2.73 -6.41
N LEU A 80 1.52 2.64 -5.13
CA LEU A 80 1.99 3.56 -4.10
C LEU A 80 3.50 3.49 -3.92
N ARG A 81 4.10 2.30 -3.86
CA ARG A 81 5.56 2.15 -3.76
C ARG A 81 6.26 2.80 -4.95
N GLN A 82 5.79 2.52 -6.17
CA GLN A 82 6.37 3.10 -7.38
C GLN A 82 6.29 4.63 -7.38
N THR A 83 5.14 5.18 -7.02
CA THR A 83 4.89 6.63 -7.06
C THR A 83 5.60 7.37 -5.93
N LEU A 84 5.77 6.73 -4.75
CA LEU A 84 6.37 7.32 -3.56
C LEU A 84 7.86 6.98 -3.39
N THR A 85 8.48 6.26 -4.34
CA THR A 85 9.91 5.97 -4.31
C THR A 85 10.73 7.26 -4.29
N GLY A 86 11.69 7.35 -3.37
CA GLY A 86 12.56 8.52 -3.22
C GLY A 86 11.95 9.71 -2.47
N THR A 87 10.68 9.66 -2.08
CA THR A 87 10.01 10.74 -1.34
C THR A 87 10.26 10.71 0.18
N GLY A 88 10.84 9.61 0.70
CA GLY A 88 11.03 9.37 2.13
C GLY A 88 9.77 8.83 2.84
N VAL A 89 8.68 8.60 2.12
CA VAL A 89 7.49 7.90 2.65
C VAL A 89 7.71 6.40 2.57
N GLN A 90 7.46 5.69 3.67
CA GLN A 90 7.54 4.24 3.70
C GLN A 90 6.16 3.64 3.41
N VAL A 91 6.11 2.64 2.53
CA VAL A 91 4.89 1.92 2.16
C VAL A 91 5.00 0.49 2.66
N ALA A 92 4.29 0.15 3.72
CA ALA A 92 4.27 -1.17 4.32
C ALA A 92 2.92 -1.87 4.09
N ARG A 93 2.96 -3.20 3.98
CA ARG A 93 1.74 -4.03 4.08
C ARG A 93 1.52 -4.41 5.54
N ASP A 94 0.29 -4.31 5.99
CA ASP A 94 -0.13 -4.67 7.34
C ASP A 94 -1.38 -5.56 7.22
N GLY A 95 -1.18 -6.85 7.06
CA GLY A 95 -2.25 -7.78 6.70
C GLY A 95 -2.88 -7.42 5.36
N ASP A 96 -4.18 -7.18 5.38
CA ASP A 96 -4.96 -6.76 4.20
C ASP A 96 -4.99 -5.23 4.01
N ASN A 97 -4.26 -4.47 4.83
CA ASN A 97 -4.17 -3.02 4.75
C ASN A 97 -2.83 -2.56 4.16
N ILE A 98 -2.77 -1.29 3.74
CA ILE A 98 -1.54 -0.63 3.32
C ILE A 98 -1.30 0.53 4.27
N ARG A 99 -0.13 0.57 4.89
CA ARG A 99 0.27 1.65 5.78
C ARG A 99 1.33 2.52 5.12
N LEU A 100 1.07 3.82 5.04
CA LEU A 100 2.02 4.83 4.60
C LEU A 100 2.53 5.56 5.84
N ILE A 101 3.83 5.55 6.06
CA ILE A 101 4.47 6.25 7.17
C ILE A 101 5.17 7.49 6.61
N MET A 102 4.67 8.66 6.96
CA MET A 102 5.18 9.95 6.51
C MET A 102 5.90 10.65 7.67
N PRO A 103 7.24 10.73 7.67
CA PRO A 103 7.98 11.47 8.67
C PRO A 103 7.57 12.94 8.73
N ASN A 104 7.53 13.51 9.94
CA ASN A 104 7.18 14.92 10.12
C ASN A 104 8.13 15.87 9.40
N SER A 105 9.41 15.52 9.30
CA SER A 105 10.41 16.32 8.60
C SER A 105 10.06 16.61 7.14
N ILE A 106 9.33 15.71 6.50
CA ILE A 106 8.83 15.88 5.14
C ILE A 106 7.55 16.72 5.14
N THR A 107 6.64 16.45 6.11
CA THR A 107 5.26 16.91 6.05
C THR A 107 5.04 18.27 6.69
N PHE A 108 5.70 18.55 7.84
CA PHE A 108 5.47 19.75 8.66
C PHE A 108 6.78 20.37 9.15
N ASN A 109 6.73 21.65 9.49
CA ASN A 109 7.78 22.26 10.30
C ASN A 109 7.65 21.86 11.78
N THR A 110 8.68 22.17 12.57
CA THR A 110 8.68 21.89 14.01
C THR A 110 7.55 22.64 14.69
N ASN A 111 6.78 21.95 15.51
CA ASN A 111 5.61 22.45 16.25
C ASN A 111 4.46 23.01 15.38
N GLU A 112 4.54 22.84 14.07
CA GLU A 112 3.48 23.27 13.14
C GLU A 112 2.60 22.10 12.67
N SER A 113 1.41 22.46 12.19
CA SER A 113 0.46 21.57 11.52
C SER A 113 0.12 22.03 10.10
N THR A 114 0.79 23.09 9.61
CA THR A 114 0.69 23.53 8.22
C THR A 114 1.54 22.62 7.34
N ILE A 115 0.95 22.04 6.31
CA ILE A 115 1.63 21.15 5.36
C ILE A 115 2.66 21.94 4.57
N LYS A 116 3.89 21.43 4.51
CA LYS A 116 4.95 22.01 3.69
C LYS A 116 4.61 21.92 2.20
N THR A 117 4.97 22.93 1.43
CA THR A 117 4.80 22.90 -0.03
C THR A 117 5.52 21.71 -0.67
N SER A 118 6.68 21.31 -0.12
CA SER A 118 7.42 20.11 -0.57
C SER A 118 6.66 18.80 -0.36
N ALA A 119 5.72 18.73 0.57
CA ALA A 119 4.90 17.55 0.79
C ALA A 119 3.69 17.46 -0.17
N ASN A 120 3.35 18.55 -0.85
CA ASN A 120 2.17 18.58 -1.72
C ASN A 120 2.23 17.52 -2.81
N SER A 121 3.35 17.39 -3.52
CA SER A 121 3.52 16.38 -4.58
C SER A 121 3.37 14.95 -4.07
N VAL A 122 3.83 14.69 -2.86
CA VAL A 122 3.70 13.38 -2.18
C VAL A 122 2.24 13.10 -1.88
N LEU A 123 1.54 14.06 -1.26
CA LEU A 123 0.12 13.93 -0.92
C LEU A 123 -0.78 13.91 -2.17
N ASP A 124 -0.41 14.61 -3.23
CA ASP A 124 -1.09 14.54 -4.53
C ASP A 124 -1.00 13.13 -5.12
N SER A 125 0.16 12.49 -5.02
CA SER A 125 0.35 11.11 -5.45
C SER A 125 -0.49 10.12 -4.64
N VAL A 126 -0.55 10.31 -3.32
CA VAL A 126 -1.43 9.50 -2.45
C VAL A 126 -2.89 9.70 -2.82
N ALA A 127 -3.33 10.94 -3.02
CA ALA A 127 -4.70 11.27 -3.41
C ALA A 127 -5.07 10.66 -4.78
N LEU A 128 -4.16 10.71 -5.76
CA LEU A 128 -4.37 10.12 -7.08
C LEU A 128 -4.64 8.62 -6.98
N VAL A 129 -3.79 7.88 -6.24
CA VAL A 129 -3.95 6.44 -6.04
C VAL A 129 -5.20 6.14 -5.21
N ALA A 130 -5.50 6.92 -4.16
CA ALA A 130 -6.69 6.72 -3.35
C ALA A 130 -8.00 6.96 -4.12
N LYS A 131 -7.98 7.82 -5.15
CA LYS A 131 -9.12 8.05 -6.07
C LYS A 131 -9.29 6.92 -7.08
N GLU A 132 -8.18 6.42 -7.64
CA GLU A 132 -8.19 5.29 -8.57
C GLU A 132 -8.70 4.02 -7.89
N TYR A 133 -8.36 3.83 -6.61
CA TYR A 133 -8.74 2.67 -5.81
C TYR A 133 -9.80 3.06 -4.77
N ASP A 134 -11.04 3.21 -5.21
CA ASP A 134 -12.14 3.80 -4.44
C ASP A 134 -12.75 2.88 -3.36
N LYS A 135 -12.45 1.57 -3.38
CA LYS A 135 -12.96 0.57 -2.43
C LYS A 135 -12.22 0.52 -1.10
N THR A 136 -11.27 1.42 -0.86
CA THR A 136 -10.53 1.50 0.40
C THR A 136 -10.99 2.69 1.24
N ARG A 137 -10.97 2.55 2.56
CA ARG A 137 -11.10 3.66 3.51
C ARG A 137 -9.71 4.13 3.91
N LEU A 138 -9.59 5.41 4.20
CA LEU A 138 -8.35 6.03 4.64
C LEU A 138 -8.47 6.41 6.12
N GLN A 139 -7.55 5.93 6.95
CA GLN A 139 -7.39 6.34 8.32
C GLN A 139 -6.10 7.14 8.44
N VAL A 140 -6.19 8.39 8.86
CA VAL A 140 -5.06 9.31 9.02
C VAL A 140 -4.79 9.50 10.51
N VAL A 141 -3.61 9.11 10.97
CA VAL A 141 -3.23 9.20 12.39
C VAL A 141 -1.99 10.05 12.55
N GLY A 142 -2.07 11.08 13.38
CA GLY A 142 -0.92 11.91 13.74
C GLY A 142 -0.25 11.42 15.01
N TYR A 143 1.08 11.45 15.05
CA TYR A 143 1.89 11.08 16.20
C TYR A 143 2.92 12.16 16.53
N THR A 144 3.29 12.26 17.79
CA THR A 144 4.39 13.07 18.31
C THR A 144 5.48 12.17 18.91
N ASP A 145 6.61 12.74 19.26
CA ASP A 145 7.53 12.12 20.21
C ASP A 145 7.07 12.37 21.66
N SER A 146 7.81 11.85 22.63
CA SER A 146 7.52 12.02 24.06
C SER A 146 7.91 13.38 24.62
N THR A 147 8.38 14.32 23.79
CA THR A 147 8.76 15.66 24.26
C THR A 147 7.50 16.50 24.57
N GLY A 148 7.49 17.09 25.76
CA GLY A 148 6.30 17.82 26.22
C GLY A 148 5.33 16.93 27.03
N ASN A 149 4.06 17.28 27.00
CA ASN A 149 3.00 16.59 27.72
C ASN A 149 1.78 16.35 26.81
N ASP A 150 0.83 15.58 27.30
CA ASP A 150 -0.35 15.19 26.52
C ASP A 150 -1.24 16.39 26.15
N LYS A 151 -1.27 17.44 26.99
CA LYS A 151 -2.04 18.67 26.69
C LYS A 151 -1.54 19.39 25.45
N ILE A 152 -0.26 19.20 25.09
CA ILE A 152 0.37 19.77 23.89
C ILE A 152 0.37 18.75 22.75
N ASN A 153 0.77 17.52 23.05
CA ASN A 153 0.99 16.48 22.03
C ASN A 153 -0.31 15.99 21.40
N GLN A 154 -1.35 15.80 22.20
CA GLN A 154 -2.65 15.32 21.69
C GLN A 154 -3.26 16.31 20.69
N PRO A 155 -3.46 17.61 21.01
CA PRO A 155 -4.02 18.56 20.04
C PRO A 155 -3.12 18.80 18.82
N LEU A 156 -1.78 18.72 18.97
CA LEU A 156 -0.86 18.89 17.84
C LEU A 156 -0.99 17.72 16.86
N SER A 157 -1.05 16.50 17.38
CA SER A 157 -1.21 15.30 16.54
C SER A 157 -2.56 15.28 15.81
N GLU A 158 -3.64 15.72 16.48
CA GLU A 158 -4.97 15.88 15.88
C GLU A 158 -4.97 16.88 14.74
N ARG A 159 -4.41 18.08 14.96
CA ARG A 159 -4.31 19.10 13.90
C ARG A 159 -3.51 18.63 12.69
N ARG A 160 -2.44 17.87 12.90
CA ARG A 160 -1.63 17.30 11.81
C ARG A 160 -2.39 16.25 11.01
N ALA A 161 -3.07 15.35 11.71
CA ALA A 161 -3.92 14.35 11.04
C ALA A 161 -5.05 15.02 10.24
N ALA A 162 -5.73 16.01 10.83
CA ALA A 162 -6.79 16.76 10.17
C ALA A 162 -6.27 17.55 8.95
N ALA A 163 -5.07 18.14 9.02
CA ALA A 163 -4.49 18.86 7.90
C ALA A 163 -4.25 17.93 6.70
N VAL A 164 -3.70 16.74 6.93
CA VAL A 164 -3.49 15.74 5.87
C VAL A 164 -4.83 15.23 5.33
N ALA A 165 -5.79 14.90 6.20
CA ALA A 165 -7.12 14.45 5.79
C ALA A 165 -7.84 15.48 4.92
N ASN A 166 -7.82 16.74 5.34
CA ASN A 166 -8.41 17.85 4.58
C ASN A 166 -7.71 18.05 3.23
N TYR A 167 -6.39 17.93 3.19
CA TYR A 167 -5.64 18.02 1.94
C TYR A 167 -6.08 16.95 0.95
N LEU A 168 -6.17 15.69 1.39
CA LEU A 168 -6.61 14.57 0.54
C LEU A 168 -8.05 14.78 0.05
N ALA A 169 -8.94 15.28 0.90
CA ALA A 169 -10.32 15.61 0.52
C ALA A 169 -10.37 16.71 -0.54
N LEU A 170 -9.57 17.78 -0.39
CA LEU A 170 -9.45 18.86 -1.38
C LEU A 170 -8.88 18.36 -2.73
N ARG A 171 -8.09 17.28 -2.74
CA ARG A 171 -7.61 16.62 -3.96
C ARG A 171 -8.60 15.62 -4.55
N GLY A 172 -9.82 15.55 -4.00
CA GLY A 172 -10.93 14.79 -4.56
C GLY A 172 -11.07 13.36 -4.03
N VAL A 173 -10.40 13.01 -2.93
CA VAL A 173 -10.72 11.79 -2.19
C VAL A 173 -12.04 12.04 -1.44
N GLN A 174 -13.02 11.13 -1.58
CA GLN A 174 -14.32 11.30 -0.92
C GLN A 174 -14.16 11.40 0.61
N GLY A 175 -14.66 12.47 1.22
CA GLY A 175 -14.54 12.75 2.65
C GLY A 175 -15.14 11.63 3.54
N SER A 176 -16.21 10.98 3.09
CA SER A 176 -16.82 9.83 3.79
C SER A 176 -15.90 8.60 3.90
N ARG A 177 -14.85 8.55 3.09
CA ARG A 177 -13.83 7.49 3.13
C ARG A 177 -12.66 7.85 4.05
N ILE A 178 -12.56 9.09 4.53
CA ILE A 178 -11.42 9.57 5.32
C ILE A 178 -11.84 9.72 6.78
N SER A 179 -11.08 9.11 7.67
CA SER A 179 -11.13 9.35 9.12
C SER A 179 -9.79 9.89 9.59
N SER A 180 -9.78 10.78 10.56
CA SER A 180 -8.54 11.32 11.12
C SER A 180 -8.62 11.47 12.64
N TYR A 181 -7.52 11.18 13.33
CA TYR A 181 -7.38 11.42 14.77
C TYR A 181 -5.91 11.59 15.16
N GLY A 182 -5.68 12.17 16.33
CA GLY A 182 -4.35 12.27 16.93
C GLY A 182 -4.15 11.16 17.95
N ALA A 183 -2.95 10.62 18.01
CA ALA A 183 -2.52 9.63 18.99
C ALA A 183 -1.46 10.20 19.97
N GLY A 184 -1.12 11.48 19.86
CA GLY A 184 -0.10 12.11 20.71
C GLY A 184 1.21 11.33 20.67
N ALA A 185 1.81 11.09 21.82
CA ALA A 185 3.05 10.33 21.98
C ALA A 185 2.82 8.81 22.12
N ALA A 186 1.60 8.32 21.93
CA ALA A 186 1.31 6.89 21.98
C ALA A 186 1.94 6.12 20.81
N ASN A 187 2.13 4.80 21.01
CA ASN A 187 2.64 3.87 19.99
C ASN A 187 3.93 4.32 19.31
N PRO A 188 5.04 4.55 20.07
CA PRO A 188 6.31 4.89 19.48
C PRO A 188 6.84 3.73 18.62
N ILE A 189 7.38 4.06 17.43
CA ILE A 189 8.02 3.07 16.54
C ILE A 189 9.54 3.01 16.73
N ALA A 190 10.09 3.95 17.50
CA ALA A 190 11.51 4.01 17.82
C ALA A 190 11.70 4.56 19.23
N SER A 191 12.95 4.47 19.74
CA SER A 191 13.29 4.94 21.09
C SER A 191 13.13 6.45 21.22
N ASN A 192 12.37 6.90 22.22
CA ASN A 192 12.29 8.32 22.58
C ASN A 192 13.52 8.85 23.34
N ALA A 193 14.50 7.98 23.64
CA ALA A 193 15.75 8.40 24.29
C ALA A 193 16.74 9.04 23.31
N THR A 194 16.60 8.80 22.00
CA THR A 194 17.51 9.31 20.97
C THR A 194 16.83 10.37 20.09
N THR A 195 17.61 11.29 19.54
CA THR A 195 17.13 12.33 18.63
C THR A 195 16.52 11.71 17.36
N GLU A 196 17.17 10.69 16.82
CA GLU A 196 16.77 9.94 15.63
C GLU A 196 15.46 9.20 15.86
N GLY A 197 15.35 8.52 17.01
CA GLY A 197 14.11 7.81 17.37
C GLY A 197 12.93 8.74 17.60
N LYS A 198 13.16 9.89 18.27
CA LYS A 198 12.15 10.95 18.36
C LYS A 198 11.71 11.45 16.99
N ALA A 199 12.65 11.62 16.05
CA ALA A 199 12.33 12.05 14.68
C ALA A 199 11.46 11.03 13.95
N GLN A 200 11.66 9.73 14.17
CA GLN A 200 10.82 8.67 13.61
C GLN A 200 9.43 8.62 14.27
N ASN A 201 9.35 8.89 15.58
CA ASN A 201 8.09 8.92 16.29
C ASN A 201 7.20 10.10 15.84
N ARG A 202 7.79 11.25 15.48
CA ARG A 202 7.05 12.37 14.87
C ARG A 202 6.68 12.04 13.43
N ARG A 203 5.47 11.55 13.21
CA ARG A 203 5.00 11.09 11.90
C ARG A 203 3.50 11.27 11.73
N VAL A 204 3.05 11.14 10.50
CA VAL A 204 1.65 10.87 10.17
C VAL A 204 1.59 9.53 9.45
N GLU A 205 0.67 8.69 9.85
CA GLU A 205 0.37 7.43 9.17
C GLU A 205 -0.94 7.55 8.41
N ILE A 206 -0.95 7.07 7.18
CA ILE A 206 -2.17 6.91 6.38
C ILE A 206 -2.35 5.42 6.13
N THR A 207 -3.38 4.84 6.73
CA THR A 207 -3.71 3.43 6.51
C THR A 207 -4.87 3.33 5.52
N LEU A 208 -4.63 2.65 4.40
CA LEU A 208 -5.66 2.28 3.45
C LEU A 208 -6.22 0.92 3.89
N ILE A 209 -7.46 0.92 4.32
CA ILE A 209 -8.17 -0.22 4.89
C ILE A 209 -9.06 -0.79 3.80
N ASN A 210 -8.97 -2.09 3.56
CA ASN A 210 -9.89 -2.77 2.66
C ASN A 210 -11.30 -2.71 3.25
N ALA A 211 -12.26 -2.18 2.48
CA ALA A 211 -13.66 -1.99 2.89
C ALA A 211 -14.61 -3.06 2.33
N GLN A 212 -14.02 -4.15 1.77
CA GLN A 212 -14.78 -5.28 1.25
C GLN A 212 -15.04 -6.33 2.32
#